data_911ead7198c360eaf427edcf5aa5e42d
#
_entry.id   911ead7198c360eaf427edcf5aa5e42d
#
_cell.length_a   1.000
_cell.length_b   1.000
_cell.length_c   1.000
_cell.angle_alpha   90.00
_cell.angle_beta   90.00
_cell.angle_gamma   90.00
#
_symmetry.space_group_name_H-M   'P 1'
#
loop_
_entity.id
_entity.type
_entity.pdbx_description
1 polymer ?
#
loop_
_entity_poly.entity_id
_entity_poly.type
_entity_poly.pdbx_seq_one_letter_code
_entity_poly.pdbx_strand_id
1 'polypeptide(L)'
;TACSHSDDSVDVLIIGGGASGVTAGIQSARMGAATLIVEETEWLGGMLTSAGVSAVDGNYDLPAGLFGEFREHLADYYGGLDSLKTGWVSAVLFEPSVGNKIFHEMVDAEKNLKVWHNATLVKLERENDAWIAQIQMKDNTIKKIHAKILIDGTELGDIAKMCGVKYDVGMESRHDTKEDIAPEEKNN
;
A
#
# COMPACT_ATOMS: atom_id res chain seq x y z
N THR A 1 -18.52 20.05 -27.97
CA THR A 1 -17.49 18.98 -28.04
C THR A 1 -17.56 18.19 -26.74
N ALA A 2 -18.23 17.04 -26.78
CA ALA A 2 -18.28 16.14 -25.65
C ALA A 2 -16.85 15.57 -25.45
N CYS A 3 -16.25 15.87 -24.33
CA CYS A 3 -15.04 15.18 -23.87
C CYS A 3 -15.46 13.74 -23.55
N SER A 4 -15.10 12.79 -24.40
CA SER A 4 -15.26 11.37 -24.09
C SER A 4 -14.29 11.07 -22.92
N HIS A 5 -14.83 11.03 -21.71
CA HIS A 5 -14.11 10.39 -20.61
C HIS A 5 -14.05 8.90 -20.98
N SER A 6 -12.88 8.43 -21.38
CA SER A 6 -12.62 7.00 -21.44
C SER A 6 -12.68 6.50 -20.00
N ASP A 7 -13.70 5.74 -19.66
CA ASP A 7 -13.72 5.02 -18.40
C ASP A 7 -12.58 3.99 -18.47
N ASP A 8 -11.50 4.27 -17.74
CA ASP A 8 -10.38 3.34 -17.65
C ASP A 8 -10.83 2.13 -16.81
N SER A 9 -10.44 0.93 -17.24
CA SER A 9 -10.77 -0.30 -16.52
C SER A 9 -9.49 -1.06 -16.14
N VAL A 10 -9.50 -1.66 -14.97
CA VAL A 10 -8.43 -2.51 -14.46
C VAL A 10 -8.99 -3.79 -13.85
N ASP A 11 -8.18 -4.82 -13.72
CA ASP A 11 -8.57 -6.02 -13.00
C ASP A 11 -8.51 -5.78 -11.49
N VAL A 12 -7.44 -5.11 -11.04
CA VAL A 12 -7.19 -4.83 -9.62
C VAL A 12 -6.92 -3.34 -9.42
N LEU A 13 -7.71 -2.72 -8.56
CA LEU A 13 -7.49 -1.35 -8.07
C LEU A 13 -7.02 -1.42 -6.62
N ILE A 14 -5.94 -0.74 -6.32
CA ILE A 14 -5.36 -0.65 -4.98
C ILE A 14 -5.36 0.81 -4.55
N ILE A 15 -5.95 1.10 -3.41
CA ILE A 15 -5.94 2.43 -2.82
C ILE A 15 -4.93 2.44 -1.68
N GLY A 16 -3.91 3.30 -1.81
CA GLY A 16 -2.76 3.39 -0.92
C GLY A 16 -1.53 2.67 -1.48
N GLY A 17 -0.43 3.42 -1.64
CA GLY A 17 0.88 2.95 -2.12
C GLY A 17 1.87 2.69 -0.99
N GLY A 18 1.38 2.35 0.21
CA GLY A 18 2.22 1.85 1.30
C GLY A 18 2.90 0.52 0.95
N ALA A 19 3.72 -0.02 1.84
CA ALA A 19 4.43 -1.28 1.60
C ALA A 19 3.47 -2.42 1.23
N SER A 20 2.30 -2.51 1.87
CA SER A 20 1.26 -3.50 1.58
C SER A 20 0.64 -3.29 0.19
N GLY A 21 0.28 -2.05 -0.15
CA GLY A 21 -0.32 -1.72 -1.45
C GLY A 21 0.65 -1.94 -2.62
N VAL A 22 1.91 -1.54 -2.46
CA VAL A 22 2.95 -1.77 -3.47
C VAL A 22 3.18 -3.26 -3.71
N THR A 23 3.34 -4.04 -2.64
CA THR A 23 3.57 -5.49 -2.77
C THR A 23 2.36 -6.23 -3.33
N ALA A 24 1.15 -5.83 -2.95
CA ALA A 24 -0.08 -6.34 -3.56
C ALA A 24 -0.14 -6.03 -5.06
N GLY A 25 0.24 -4.80 -5.45
CA GLY A 25 0.29 -4.37 -6.85
C GLY A 25 1.27 -5.16 -7.69
N ILE A 26 2.50 -5.29 -7.22
CA ILE A 26 3.56 -6.07 -7.89
C ILE A 26 3.09 -7.53 -8.07
N GLN A 27 2.59 -8.15 -7.01
CA GLN A 27 2.17 -9.55 -7.10
C GLN A 27 0.96 -9.74 -8.03
N SER A 28 -0.01 -8.83 -7.99
CA SER A 28 -1.17 -8.87 -8.89
C SER A 28 -0.74 -8.76 -10.36
N ALA A 29 0.17 -7.85 -10.66
CA ALA A 29 0.70 -7.67 -12.02
C ALA A 29 1.49 -8.89 -12.51
N ARG A 30 2.30 -9.51 -11.65
CA ARG A 30 3.03 -10.76 -11.93
C ARG A 30 2.10 -11.93 -12.23
N MET A 31 0.91 -11.94 -11.63
CA MET A 31 -0.14 -12.91 -11.93
C MET A 31 -0.91 -12.61 -13.22
N GLY A 32 -0.55 -11.54 -13.93
CA GLY A 32 -1.11 -11.16 -15.23
C GLY A 32 -2.30 -10.18 -15.15
N ALA A 33 -2.66 -9.71 -13.96
CA ALA A 33 -3.74 -8.75 -13.78
C ALA A 33 -3.31 -7.32 -14.21
N ALA A 34 -4.17 -6.62 -14.94
CA ALA A 34 -4.03 -5.19 -15.16
C ALA A 34 -4.31 -4.46 -13.84
N THR A 35 -3.27 -3.86 -13.25
CA THR A 35 -3.31 -3.34 -11.90
C THR A 35 -3.02 -1.85 -11.85
N LEU A 36 -3.76 -1.11 -11.01
CA LEU A 36 -3.54 0.30 -10.72
C LEU A 36 -3.41 0.50 -9.22
N ILE A 37 -2.33 1.17 -8.80
CA ILE A 37 -2.17 1.72 -7.46
C ILE A 37 -2.51 3.22 -7.52
N VAL A 38 -3.31 3.68 -6.57
CA VAL A 38 -3.61 5.11 -6.35
C VAL A 38 -2.94 5.53 -5.05
N GLU A 39 -2.02 6.48 -5.12
CA GLU A 39 -1.23 6.95 -3.99
C GLU A 39 -1.33 8.46 -3.84
N GLU A 40 -1.57 8.94 -2.63
CA GLU A 40 -1.79 10.35 -2.31
C GLU A 40 -0.53 11.20 -2.41
N THR A 41 0.62 10.58 -2.28
CA THR A 41 1.94 11.24 -2.28
C THR A 41 2.73 10.95 -3.56
N GLU A 42 3.93 11.48 -3.65
CA GLU A 42 4.90 11.13 -4.71
C GLU A 42 5.76 9.92 -4.33
N TRP A 43 5.59 9.38 -3.12
CA TRP A 43 6.41 8.32 -2.58
C TRP A 43 5.64 7.00 -2.51
N LEU A 44 6.36 5.89 -2.71
CA LEU A 44 5.89 4.54 -2.46
C LEU A 44 6.54 3.97 -1.20
N GLY A 45 5.82 3.06 -0.51
CA GLY A 45 6.34 2.37 0.66
C GLY A 45 5.79 2.86 2.00
N GLY A 46 5.06 4.00 2.02
CA GLY A 46 4.35 4.51 3.20
C GLY A 46 5.24 4.63 4.45
N MET A 47 4.96 3.83 5.48
CA MET A 47 5.72 3.87 6.74
C MET A 47 7.22 3.68 6.54
N LEU A 48 7.64 2.80 5.63
CA LEU A 48 9.05 2.52 5.36
C LEU A 48 9.79 3.66 4.65
N THR A 49 9.05 4.61 4.08
CA THR A 49 9.61 5.68 3.25
C THR A 49 9.12 7.06 3.65
N SER A 50 7.93 7.49 3.20
CA SER A 50 7.40 8.84 3.42
C SER A 50 7.20 9.18 4.89
N ALA A 51 6.85 8.23 5.75
CA ALA A 51 6.72 8.44 7.18
C ALA A 51 8.05 8.32 7.96
N GLY A 52 9.15 7.92 7.29
CA GLY A 52 10.50 7.95 7.84
C GLY A 52 10.86 6.81 8.80
N VAL A 53 10.06 5.76 8.87
CA VAL A 53 10.38 4.55 9.67
C VAL A 53 11.07 3.52 8.77
N SER A 54 12.27 3.85 8.33
CA SER A 54 13.05 3.07 7.35
C SER A 54 13.86 1.96 8.03
N ALA A 55 13.19 1.14 8.81
CA ALA A 55 13.75 0.03 9.56
C ALA A 55 12.77 -1.14 9.54
N VAL A 56 13.20 -2.31 9.10
CA VAL A 56 12.36 -3.50 9.09
C VAL A 56 12.70 -4.39 10.27
N ASP A 57 11.70 -4.63 11.11
CA ASP A 57 11.80 -5.45 12.31
C ASP A 57 11.46 -6.92 12.05
N GLY A 58 11.62 -7.72 13.10
CA GLY A 58 11.16 -9.10 13.13
C GLY A 58 12.04 -10.02 12.28
N ASN A 59 11.44 -10.71 11.34
CA ASN A 59 12.09 -11.79 10.58
C ASN A 59 12.95 -11.27 9.43
N TYR A 60 13.88 -10.36 9.71
CA TYR A 60 14.73 -9.67 8.74
C TYR A 60 15.63 -10.62 7.91
N ASP A 61 15.87 -11.82 8.36
CA ASP A 61 16.65 -12.83 7.64
C ASP A 61 15.83 -13.69 6.65
N LEU A 62 14.51 -13.45 6.57
CA LEU A 62 13.65 -14.18 5.64
C LEU A 62 14.06 -13.88 4.18
N PRO A 63 14.57 -14.89 3.42
CA PRO A 63 15.16 -14.65 2.11
C PRO A 63 14.15 -14.78 0.96
N ALA A 64 12.86 -14.65 1.22
CA ALA A 64 11.83 -15.00 0.26
C ALA A 64 10.77 -13.92 0.08
N GLY A 65 10.05 -14.03 -1.03
CA GLY A 65 8.96 -13.15 -1.42
C GLY A 65 9.44 -11.72 -1.72
N LEU A 66 8.50 -10.81 -1.81
CA LEU A 66 8.79 -9.40 -2.14
C LEU A 66 9.63 -8.69 -1.07
N PHE A 67 9.56 -9.13 0.19
CA PHE A 67 10.49 -8.64 1.21
C PHE A 67 11.94 -9.04 0.92
N GLY A 68 12.17 -10.31 0.52
CA GLY A 68 13.50 -10.76 0.12
C GLY A 68 14.05 -9.96 -1.06
N GLU A 69 13.23 -9.73 -2.10
CA GLU A 69 13.61 -8.91 -3.25
C GLU A 69 13.96 -7.48 -2.84
N PHE A 70 13.11 -6.82 -2.06
CA PHE A 70 13.38 -5.47 -1.55
C PHE A 70 14.69 -5.41 -0.77
N ARG A 71 14.95 -6.40 0.10
CA ARG A 71 16.19 -6.51 0.87
C ARG A 71 17.42 -6.73 -0.02
N GLU A 72 17.31 -7.53 -1.07
CA GLU A 72 18.39 -7.73 -2.05
C GLU A 72 18.69 -6.43 -2.80
N HIS A 73 17.70 -5.70 -3.28
CA HIS A 73 17.89 -4.38 -3.90
C HIS A 73 18.56 -3.38 -2.95
N LEU A 74 18.19 -3.38 -1.66
CA LEU A 74 18.89 -2.58 -0.65
C LEU A 74 20.35 -3.00 -0.50
N ALA A 75 20.61 -4.31 -0.45
CA ALA A 75 21.97 -4.84 -0.32
C ALA A 75 22.84 -4.47 -1.54
N ASP A 76 22.28 -4.54 -2.73
CA ASP A 76 22.97 -4.13 -3.96
C ASP A 76 23.31 -2.63 -3.93
N TYR A 77 22.39 -1.80 -3.46
CA TYR A 77 22.60 -0.36 -3.36
C TYR A 77 23.70 -0.01 -2.35
N TYR A 78 23.71 -0.66 -1.17
CA TYR A 78 24.63 -0.36 -0.07
C TYR A 78 25.92 -1.21 -0.07
N GLY A 79 26.08 -2.13 -1.04
CA GLY A 79 27.27 -2.96 -1.18
C GLY A 79 27.29 -4.20 -0.29
N GLY A 80 26.13 -4.70 0.12
CA GLY A 80 25.97 -5.98 0.81
C GLY A 80 25.02 -5.93 1.98
N LEU A 81 24.51 -7.11 2.42
CA LEU A 81 23.57 -7.25 3.52
C LEU A 81 24.13 -6.72 4.87
N ASP A 82 25.43 -6.85 5.08
CA ASP A 82 26.05 -6.36 6.32
C ASP A 82 26.04 -4.84 6.44
N SER A 83 25.99 -4.13 5.30
CA SER A 83 25.87 -2.67 5.27
C SER A 83 24.51 -2.15 5.74
N LEU A 84 23.48 -3.02 5.83
CA LEU A 84 22.16 -2.67 6.34
C LEU A 84 22.08 -2.73 7.87
N LYS A 85 23.06 -3.37 8.52
CA LYS A 85 23.10 -3.59 9.97
C LYS A 85 23.77 -2.40 10.70
N THR A 86 23.25 -1.21 10.52
CA THR A 86 23.85 0.02 11.03
C THR A 86 23.29 0.49 12.38
N GLY A 87 22.20 -0.13 12.86
CA GLY A 87 21.52 0.21 14.11
C GLY A 87 21.33 -0.99 15.02
N TRP A 88 20.81 -0.72 16.21
CA TRP A 88 20.55 -1.76 17.20
C TRP A 88 19.08 -2.24 17.22
N VAL A 89 18.16 -1.48 16.60
CA VAL A 89 16.72 -1.81 16.58
C VAL A 89 16.34 -2.73 15.42
N SER A 90 17.10 -2.72 14.33
CA SER A 90 16.83 -3.53 13.15
C SER A 90 18.14 -3.90 12.45
N ALA A 91 18.15 -5.03 11.75
CA ALA A 91 19.24 -5.45 10.88
C ALA A 91 19.02 -5.06 9.41
N VAL A 92 17.92 -4.35 9.11
CA VAL A 92 17.61 -3.83 7.77
C VAL A 92 17.22 -2.36 7.92
N LEU A 93 18.23 -1.49 7.83
CA LEU A 93 18.08 -0.04 7.88
C LEU A 93 18.54 0.58 6.57
N PHE A 94 17.85 1.65 6.17
CA PHE A 94 18.12 2.33 4.91
C PHE A 94 17.61 3.78 4.97
N GLU A 95 18.06 4.62 4.05
CA GLU A 95 17.46 5.95 3.90
C GLU A 95 16.07 5.84 3.28
N PRO A 96 15.08 6.61 3.78
CA PRO A 96 13.72 6.62 3.22
C PRO A 96 13.67 6.85 1.71
N SER A 97 14.51 7.74 1.21
CA SER A 97 14.62 8.05 -0.22
C SER A 97 15.10 6.86 -1.05
N VAL A 98 16.02 6.06 -0.51
CA VAL A 98 16.51 4.84 -1.16
C VAL A 98 15.43 3.77 -1.20
N GLY A 99 14.70 3.59 -0.08
CA GLY A 99 13.55 2.69 -0.05
C GLY A 99 12.48 3.08 -1.08
N ASN A 100 12.14 4.37 -1.16
CA ASN A 100 11.23 4.88 -2.18
C ASN A 100 11.71 4.60 -3.60
N LYS A 101 13.00 4.87 -3.89
CA LYS A 101 13.60 4.58 -5.20
C LYS A 101 13.46 3.10 -5.56
N ILE A 102 13.78 2.20 -4.63
CA ILE A 102 13.70 0.76 -4.85
C ILE A 102 12.26 0.31 -5.11
N PHE A 103 11.28 0.82 -4.34
CA PHE A 103 9.87 0.51 -4.62
C PHE A 103 9.45 0.97 -6.02
N HIS A 104 9.91 2.14 -6.48
CA HIS A 104 9.66 2.57 -7.85
C HIS A 104 10.30 1.64 -8.88
N GLU A 105 11.56 1.25 -8.69
CA GLU A 105 12.24 0.32 -9.58
C GLU A 105 11.53 -1.04 -9.67
N MET A 106 11.07 -1.57 -8.54
CA MET A 106 10.31 -2.82 -8.51
C MET A 106 8.95 -2.70 -9.22
N VAL A 107 8.27 -1.58 -9.07
CA VAL A 107 6.98 -1.29 -9.73
C VAL A 107 7.18 -1.11 -11.24
N ASP A 108 8.19 -0.34 -11.65
CA ASP A 108 8.47 -0.03 -13.06
C ASP A 108 8.91 -1.28 -13.86
N ALA A 109 9.41 -2.31 -13.17
CA ALA A 109 9.72 -3.60 -13.78
C ALA A 109 8.46 -4.37 -14.23
N GLU A 110 7.28 -4.03 -13.69
CA GLU A 110 6.03 -4.76 -13.94
C GLU A 110 5.19 -4.09 -15.03
N LYS A 111 5.08 -4.71 -16.21
CA LYS A 111 4.39 -4.15 -17.38
C LYS A 111 2.90 -3.92 -17.19
N ASN A 112 2.27 -4.69 -16.32
CA ASN A 112 0.83 -4.64 -16.07
C ASN A 112 0.47 -3.77 -14.85
N LEU A 113 1.44 -3.07 -14.25
CA LEU A 113 1.24 -2.22 -13.09
C LEU A 113 1.38 -0.76 -13.48
N LYS A 114 0.43 0.04 -13.03
CA LYS A 114 0.47 1.50 -13.10
C LYS A 114 0.33 2.10 -11.71
N VAL A 115 0.94 3.24 -11.49
CA VAL A 115 0.75 4.04 -10.28
C VAL A 115 0.26 5.43 -10.66
N TRP A 116 -0.77 5.90 -9.98
CA TRP A 116 -1.18 7.30 -9.99
C TRP A 116 -0.75 7.94 -8.68
N HIS A 117 0.20 8.83 -8.77
CA HIS A 117 0.70 9.63 -7.66
C HIS A 117 -0.09 10.93 -7.50
N ASN A 118 -0.08 11.50 -6.29
CA ASN A 118 -0.84 12.69 -5.94
C ASN A 118 -2.31 12.55 -6.33
N ALA A 119 -2.87 11.40 -6.06
CA ALA A 119 -4.20 10.99 -6.46
C ALA A 119 -4.96 10.40 -5.26
N THR A 120 -6.20 10.84 -5.07
CA THR A 120 -7.01 10.49 -3.90
C THR A 120 -8.35 9.93 -4.31
N LEU A 121 -8.79 8.85 -3.68
CA LEU A 121 -10.14 8.33 -3.85
C LEU A 121 -11.14 9.30 -3.21
N VAL A 122 -12.10 9.79 -4.01
CA VAL A 122 -13.14 10.71 -3.53
C VAL A 122 -14.53 10.07 -3.48
N LYS A 123 -14.76 9.03 -4.27
CA LYS A 123 -16.02 8.29 -4.27
C LYS A 123 -15.79 6.84 -4.66
N LEU A 124 -16.50 5.94 -4.00
CA LEU A 124 -16.49 4.51 -4.28
C LEU A 124 -17.93 4.00 -4.32
N GLU A 125 -18.27 3.25 -5.37
CA GLU A 125 -19.56 2.62 -5.57
C GLU A 125 -19.36 1.19 -6.05
N ARG A 126 -20.35 0.34 -5.82
CA ARG A 126 -20.38 -1.01 -6.38
C ARG A 126 -21.60 -1.15 -7.25
N GLU A 127 -21.38 -1.48 -8.52
CA GLU A 127 -22.43 -1.78 -9.48
C GLU A 127 -22.24 -3.21 -9.99
N ASN A 128 -23.27 -4.04 -9.81
CA ASN A 128 -23.17 -5.47 -10.12
C ASN A 128 -21.96 -6.10 -9.42
N ASP A 129 -21.02 -6.64 -10.18
CA ASP A 129 -19.79 -7.28 -9.66
C ASP A 129 -18.54 -6.41 -9.84
N ALA A 130 -18.68 -5.13 -10.19
CA ALA A 130 -17.56 -4.21 -10.39
C ALA A 130 -17.57 -3.08 -9.38
N TRP A 131 -16.37 -2.60 -9.05
CA TRP A 131 -16.13 -1.38 -8.29
C TRP A 131 -16.00 -0.21 -9.23
N ILE A 132 -16.61 0.91 -8.88
CA ILE A 132 -16.51 2.18 -9.59
C ILE A 132 -15.92 3.20 -8.65
N ALA A 133 -14.68 3.61 -8.94
CA ALA A 133 -13.93 4.58 -8.15
C ALA A 133 -13.81 5.91 -8.89
N GLN A 134 -14.03 7.00 -8.19
CA GLN A 134 -13.69 8.34 -8.67
C GLN A 134 -12.42 8.81 -7.97
N ILE A 135 -11.40 9.08 -8.76
CA ILE A 135 -10.07 9.47 -8.29
C ILE A 135 -9.83 10.93 -8.66
N GLN A 136 -9.56 11.75 -7.66
CA GLN A 136 -9.12 13.13 -7.84
C GLN A 136 -7.61 13.16 -8.05
N MET A 137 -7.20 13.75 -9.16
CA MET A 137 -5.79 13.95 -9.51
C MET A 137 -5.26 15.27 -8.93
N LYS A 138 -3.93 15.46 -8.94
CA LYS A 138 -3.25 16.68 -8.45
C LYS A 138 -3.79 17.97 -9.04
N ASP A 139 -4.23 17.94 -10.29
CA ASP A 139 -4.81 19.09 -11.02
C ASP A 139 -6.31 19.27 -10.77
N ASN A 140 -6.88 18.58 -9.78
CA ASN A 140 -8.30 18.52 -9.45
C ASN A 140 -9.21 17.88 -10.52
N THR A 141 -8.66 17.28 -11.56
CA THR A 141 -9.46 16.47 -12.48
C THR A 141 -9.94 15.19 -11.79
N ILE A 142 -11.15 14.77 -12.11
CA ILE A 142 -11.72 13.51 -11.61
C ILE A 142 -11.64 12.47 -12.72
N LYS A 143 -10.99 11.35 -12.42
CA LYS A 143 -10.98 10.17 -13.28
C LYS A 143 -11.88 9.09 -12.71
N LYS A 144 -12.59 8.41 -13.58
CA LYS A 144 -13.46 7.28 -13.23
C LYS A 144 -12.78 5.98 -13.63
N ILE A 145 -12.67 5.04 -12.68
CA ILE A 145 -12.04 3.74 -12.88
C ILE A 145 -13.05 2.65 -12.56
N HIS A 146 -13.11 1.65 -13.43
CA HIS A 146 -13.83 0.40 -13.19
C HIS A 146 -12.82 -0.69 -12.80
N ALA A 147 -13.09 -1.41 -11.71
CA ALA A 147 -12.22 -2.48 -11.23
C ALA A 147 -13.03 -3.71 -10.84
N LYS A 148 -12.49 -4.90 -11.11
CA LYS A 148 -13.09 -6.17 -10.68
C LYS A 148 -12.82 -6.44 -9.21
N ILE A 149 -11.60 -6.14 -8.76
CA ILE A 149 -11.11 -6.34 -7.40
C ILE A 149 -10.64 -5.00 -6.85
N LEU A 150 -11.00 -4.73 -5.61
CA LEU A 150 -10.53 -3.58 -4.84
C LEU A 150 -9.71 -4.08 -3.66
N ILE A 151 -8.54 -3.49 -3.47
CA ILE A 151 -7.65 -3.77 -2.34
C ILE A 151 -7.49 -2.49 -1.52
N ASP A 152 -7.71 -2.60 -0.21
CA ASP A 152 -7.42 -1.55 0.75
C ASP A 152 -5.94 -1.65 1.16
N GLY A 153 -5.13 -0.72 0.67
CA GLY A 153 -3.73 -0.53 1.06
C GLY A 153 -3.53 0.76 1.86
N THR A 154 -4.62 1.37 2.34
CA THR A 154 -4.54 2.59 3.16
C THR A 154 -3.99 2.29 4.55
N GLU A 155 -3.42 3.29 5.19
CA GLU A 155 -2.83 3.16 6.54
C GLU A 155 -3.89 2.87 7.62
N LEU A 156 -5.09 3.44 7.48
CA LEU A 156 -6.14 3.40 8.51
C LEU A 156 -7.32 2.48 8.15
N GLY A 157 -7.27 1.75 7.03
CA GLY A 157 -8.39 0.91 6.60
C GLY A 157 -9.59 1.72 6.08
N ASP A 158 -9.33 2.86 5.48
CA ASP A 158 -10.39 3.80 5.05
C ASP A 158 -11.33 3.19 4.03
N ILE A 159 -10.83 2.34 3.15
CA ILE A 159 -11.63 1.68 2.12
C ILE A 159 -12.49 0.59 2.72
N ALA A 160 -11.95 -0.19 3.66
CA ALA A 160 -12.73 -1.19 4.39
C ALA A 160 -13.90 -0.53 5.12
N LYS A 161 -13.67 0.63 5.76
CA LYS A 161 -14.71 1.44 6.39
C LYS A 161 -15.77 1.91 5.38
N MET A 162 -15.34 2.45 4.21
CA MET A 162 -16.25 2.88 3.15
C MET A 162 -17.10 1.74 2.61
N CYS A 163 -16.56 0.51 2.60
CA CYS A 163 -17.26 -0.70 2.19
C CYS A 163 -18.19 -1.28 3.26
N GLY A 164 -18.29 -0.65 4.44
CA GLY A 164 -19.16 -1.08 5.54
C GLY A 164 -18.61 -2.30 6.30
N VAL A 165 -17.31 -2.58 6.21
CA VAL A 165 -16.67 -3.60 7.04
C VAL A 165 -16.77 -3.18 8.50
N LYS A 166 -17.14 -4.12 9.36
CA LYS A 166 -17.20 -3.86 10.81
C LYS A 166 -15.79 -3.62 11.35
N TYR A 167 -15.66 -2.61 12.17
CA TYR A 167 -14.41 -2.27 12.84
C TYR A 167 -14.68 -1.79 14.26
N ASP A 168 -13.69 -1.89 15.09
CA ASP A 168 -13.68 -1.34 16.44
C ASP A 168 -12.69 -0.19 16.54
N VAL A 169 -12.97 0.77 17.41
CA VAL A 169 -12.11 1.91 17.71
C VAL A 169 -11.82 1.91 19.21
N GLY A 170 -10.60 2.26 19.57
CA GLY A 170 -10.18 2.26 20.97
C GLY A 170 -9.76 0.89 21.48
N MET A 171 -9.77 0.72 22.78
CA MET A 171 -9.40 -0.55 23.45
C MET A 171 -10.66 -1.39 23.71
N GLU A 172 -10.57 -2.65 23.33
CA GLU A 172 -11.61 -3.64 23.66
C GLU A 172 -11.67 -3.91 25.16
N SER A 173 -12.80 -4.45 25.62
CA SER A 173 -12.95 -4.79 27.03
C SER A 173 -12.21 -6.09 27.39
N ARG A 174 -11.80 -6.21 28.64
CA ARG A 174 -11.26 -7.46 29.19
C ARG A 174 -12.24 -8.62 29.07
N HIS A 175 -13.53 -8.35 29.10
CA HIS A 175 -14.57 -9.37 28.95
C HIS A 175 -14.56 -9.99 27.55
N ASP A 176 -14.20 -9.21 26.52
CA ASP A 176 -14.17 -9.66 25.12
C ASP A 176 -12.87 -10.36 24.77
N THR A 177 -11.72 -9.76 25.15
CA THR A 177 -10.38 -10.27 24.78
C THR A 177 -9.76 -11.21 25.80
N LYS A 178 -10.21 -11.15 27.07
CA LYS A 178 -9.63 -11.88 28.21
C LYS A 178 -8.17 -11.53 28.49
N GLU A 179 -7.73 -10.34 28.10
CA GLU A 179 -6.40 -9.83 28.36
C GLU A 179 -6.35 -9.08 29.70
N ASP A 180 -5.37 -9.41 30.55
CA ASP A 180 -5.25 -8.86 31.89
C ASP A 180 -5.05 -7.34 31.92
N ILE A 181 -4.41 -6.78 30.86
CA ILE A 181 -4.15 -5.35 30.74
C ILE A 181 -5.29 -4.55 30.09
N ALA A 182 -6.27 -5.23 29.51
CA ALA A 182 -7.39 -4.58 28.88
C ALA A 182 -8.31 -3.93 29.93
N PRO A 183 -8.97 -2.77 29.63
CA PRO A 183 -9.91 -2.14 30.54
C PRO A 183 -11.12 -3.05 30.79
N GLU A 184 -11.82 -2.84 31.91
CA GLU A 184 -13.03 -3.63 32.19
C GLU A 184 -14.14 -3.37 31.19
N GLU A 185 -14.27 -2.13 30.75
CA GLU A 185 -15.24 -1.72 29.74
C GLU A 185 -14.52 -1.19 28.50
N LYS A 186 -15.15 -1.36 27.33
CA LYS A 186 -14.64 -0.84 26.07
C LYS A 186 -14.43 0.68 26.15
N ASN A 187 -13.26 1.13 25.69
CA ASN A 187 -12.85 2.52 25.68
C ASN A 187 -12.73 2.99 24.22
N ASN A 188 -13.73 3.78 23.77
CA ASN A 188 -13.78 4.34 22.41
C ASN A 188 -13.30 5.80 22.41
#